data_1754a6af53514b018b2424bc1d4e6a30
#
_entry.id   1754a6af53514b018b2424bc1d4e6a30
#
_cell.length_a   1.000
_cell.length_b   1.000
_cell.length_c   1.000
_cell.angle_alpha   90.00
_cell.angle_beta   90.00
_cell.angle_gamma   90.00
#
_symmetry.space_group_name_H-M   'P 1'
#
loop_
_entity.id
_entity.type
_entity.pdbx_description
1 polymer ?
#
loop_
_entity_poly.entity_id
_entity_poly.type
_entity_poly.pdbx_seq_one_letter_code
_entity_poly.pdbx_strand_id
1 'polypeptide(L)'
;MTELLIDGATTASTIDGCAAEAADFEAMQLNAAWTFEASHDPFLPLALAAKQTSSIELGTAIAVAFARNPMTCAVSAWDLQRLSNGRFILGLGTQIKPHITKRYSEPWSQPSSVRLRRRKSLDGPPLGALG
;
A
#
# COMPACT_ATOMS: atom_id res chain seq x y z
N MET A 1 26.32 -16.29 -0.59
CA MET A 1 25.93 -15.67 0.70
C MET A 1 24.53 -15.10 0.58
N THR A 2 23.64 -15.40 1.51
CA THR A 2 22.30 -14.79 1.52
C THR A 2 22.43 -13.36 2.04
N GLU A 3 22.06 -12.37 1.25
CA GLU A 3 22.02 -10.99 1.68
C GLU A 3 20.83 -10.79 2.63
N LEU A 4 21.07 -10.17 3.77
CA LEU A 4 20.01 -9.82 4.71
C LEU A 4 19.31 -8.55 4.22
N LEU A 5 18.03 -8.66 3.88
CA LEU A 5 17.21 -7.52 3.51
C LEU A 5 16.57 -6.94 4.79
N ILE A 6 16.69 -5.63 4.97
CA ILE A 6 16.12 -4.91 6.12
C ILE A 6 15.16 -3.86 5.59
N ASP A 7 13.95 -3.87 6.13
CA ASP A 7 12.89 -2.95 5.76
C ASP A 7 12.54 -2.00 6.93
N GLY A 8 12.02 -0.84 6.62
CA GLY A 8 11.50 0.12 7.59
C GLY A 8 9.98 0.22 7.54
N ALA A 9 9.34 0.40 8.68
CA ALA A 9 7.93 0.76 8.77
C ALA A 9 7.80 2.21 9.22
N THR A 10 6.99 3.00 8.51
CA THR A 10 6.75 4.39 8.87
C THR A 10 5.86 4.47 10.10
N THR A 11 6.16 5.38 11.01
CA THR A 11 5.44 5.56 12.29
C THR A 11 4.84 6.95 12.46
N ALA A 12 5.21 7.90 11.60
CA ALA A 12 4.70 9.25 11.64
C ALA A 12 3.16 9.28 11.50
N SER A 13 2.52 10.22 12.17
CA SER A 13 1.07 10.40 12.14
C SER A 13 0.57 11.21 10.94
N THR A 14 1.48 11.77 10.15
CA THR A 14 1.18 12.60 8.98
C THR A 14 1.75 12.00 7.71
N ILE A 15 1.13 12.31 6.56
CA ILE A 15 1.56 11.76 5.27
C ILE A 15 2.93 12.27 4.83
N ASP A 16 3.25 13.53 5.10
CA ASP A 16 4.56 14.13 4.85
C ASP A 16 5.64 13.57 5.78
N GLY A 17 5.29 13.33 7.05
CA GLY A 17 6.18 12.65 8.00
C GLY A 17 6.55 11.25 7.56
N CYS A 18 5.58 10.45 7.12
CA CYS A 18 5.83 9.11 6.57
C CYS A 18 6.73 9.15 5.32
N ALA A 19 6.52 10.14 4.46
CA ALA A 19 7.35 10.30 3.27
C ALA A 19 8.80 10.68 3.63
N ALA A 20 8.98 11.53 4.64
CA ALA A 20 10.31 11.87 5.17
C ALA A 20 11.01 10.65 5.77
N GLU A 21 10.29 9.83 6.57
CA GLU A 21 10.85 8.57 7.11
C GLU A 21 11.29 7.62 5.97
N ALA A 22 10.51 7.51 4.89
CA ALA A 22 10.89 6.69 3.73
C ALA A 22 12.18 7.18 3.07
N ALA A 23 12.38 8.50 2.96
CA ALA A 23 13.61 9.08 2.46
C ALA A 23 14.80 8.81 3.40
N ASP A 24 14.58 8.85 4.71
CA ASP A 24 15.59 8.50 5.71
C ASP A 24 15.97 7.01 5.62
N PHE A 25 14.99 6.13 5.41
CA PHE A 25 15.24 4.69 5.20
C PHE A 25 16.06 4.44 3.94
N GLU A 26 15.80 5.18 2.85
CA GLU A 26 16.64 5.10 1.65
C GLU A 26 18.07 5.56 1.94
N ALA A 27 18.25 6.65 2.67
CA ALA A 27 19.58 7.13 3.06
C ALA A 27 20.33 6.12 3.95
N MET A 28 19.62 5.35 4.76
CA MET A 28 20.15 4.24 5.56
C MET A 28 20.34 2.94 4.76
N GLN A 29 20.06 2.94 3.47
CA GLN A 29 20.17 1.77 2.58
C GLN A 29 19.25 0.60 2.99
N LEU A 30 18.07 0.89 3.53
CA LEU A 30 17.03 -0.11 3.73
C LEU A 30 16.41 -0.49 2.39
N ASN A 31 15.84 -1.71 2.32
CA ASN A 31 15.31 -2.25 1.05
C ASN A 31 13.91 -1.73 0.74
N ALA A 32 13.06 -1.61 1.75
CA ALA A 32 11.68 -1.17 1.58
C ALA A 32 11.20 -0.27 2.71
N ALA A 33 10.26 0.63 2.39
CA ALA A 33 9.50 1.43 3.34
C ALA A 33 8.04 1.02 3.29
N TRP A 34 7.49 0.65 4.43
CA TRP A 34 6.12 0.16 4.57
C TRP A 34 5.25 1.14 5.31
N THR A 35 4.10 1.49 4.71
CA THR A 35 3.02 2.23 5.39
C THR A 35 1.91 1.28 5.80
N PHE A 36 1.12 1.66 6.80
CA PHE A 36 -0.06 0.90 7.23
C PHE A 36 -1.25 1.83 7.44
N GLU A 37 -2.43 1.26 7.32
CA GLU A 37 -3.68 2.01 7.44
C GLU A 37 -4.10 2.14 8.90
N ALA A 38 -3.78 3.29 9.50
CA ALA A 38 -4.12 3.61 10.89
C ALA A 38 -4.73 5.00 11.00
N SER A 39 -3.94 6.02 11.27
CA SER A 39 -4.38 7.41 11.43
C SER A 39 -4.55 8.15 10.10
N HIS A 40 -3.97 7.63 9.02
CA HIS A 40 -4.05 8.22 7.68
C HIS A 40 -4.21 7.13 6.61
N ASP A 41 -4.49 7.55 5.38
CA ASP A 41 -4.54 6.66 4.22
C ASP A 41 -3.15 6.06 3.96
N PRO A 42 -3.04 4.76 3.63
CA PRO A 42 -1.73 4.13 3.43
C PRO A 42 -1.09 4.44 2.07
N PHE A 43 -1.85 4.93 1.07
CA PHE A 43 -1.35 5.21 -0.29
C PHE A 43 -0.78 6.62 -0.43
N LEU A 44 -1.42 7.61 0.21
CA LEU A 44 -1.03 9.02 0.06
C LEU A 44 0.43 9.30 0.47
N PRO A 45 0.93 8.80 1.62
CA PRO A 45 2.33 9.00 1.96
C PRO A 45 3.29 8.36 0.96
N LEU A 46 2.89 7.26 0.32
CA LEU A 46 3.71 6.58 -0.69
C LEU A 46 3.82 7.38 -1.99
N ALA A 47 2.78 8.16 -2.34
CA ALA A 47 2.86 9.08 -3.48
C ALA A 47 3.91 10.18 -3.24
N LEU A 48 3.96 10.74 -2.03
CA LEU A 48 4.99 11.71 -1.66
C LEU A 48 6.38 11.06 -1.60
N ALA A 49 6.47 9.89 -0.97
CA ALA A 49 7.72 9.14 -0.86
C ALA A 49 8.31 8.78 -2.24
N ALA A 50 7.44 8.40 -3.19
CA ALA A 50 7.86 8.09 -4.56
C ALA A 50 8.57 9.26 -5.25
N LYS A 51 8.21 10.50 -4.90
CA LYS A 51 8.85 11.71 -5.42
C LYS A 51 10.13 12.10 -4.66
N GLN A 52 10.26 11.67 -3.42
CA GLN A 52 11.39 12.00 -2.54
C GLN A 52 12.48 10.92 -2.54
N THR A 53 12.19 9.75 -3.13
CA THR A 53 13.10 8.60 -3.16
C THR A 53 13.33 8.14 -4.61
N SER A 54 14.39 7.37 -4.83
CA SER A 54 14.75 6.88 -6.17
C SER A 54 14.94 5.37 -6.28
N SER A 55 15.26 4.68 -5.19
CA SER A 55 15.65 3.27 -5.22
C SER A 55 14.90 2.38 -4.25
N ILE A 56 14.48 2.89 -3.09
CA ILE A 56 13.79 2.09 -2.06
C ILE A 56 12.42 1.60 -2.56
N GLU A 57 12.08 0.35 -2.28
CA GLU A 57 10.72 -0.17 -2.52
C GLU A 57 9.72 0.49 -1.55
N LEU A 58 8.52 0.73 -2.05
CA LEU A 58 7.46 1.43 -1.31
C LEU A 58 6.23 0.55 -1.26
N GLY A 59 5.73 0.23 -0.09
CA GLY A 59 4.62 -0.70 0.01
C GLY A 59 3.63 -0.41 1.13
N THR A 60 2.44 -1.00 1.00
CA THR A 60 1.43 -1.00 2.05
C THR A 60 1.47 -2.30 2.84
N ALA A 61 1.60 -2.20 4.16
CA ALA A 61 1.57 -3.36 5.05
C ALA A 61 0.69 -3.08 6.29
N ILE A 62 -0.57 -3.04 6.11
CA ILE A 62 -1.41 -3.38 4.96
C ILE A 62 -2.37 -2.24 4.63
N ALA A 63 -2.88 -2.20 3.39
CA ALA A 63 -4.10 -1.48 3.06
C ALA A 63 -5.32 -2.39 3.32
N VAL A 64 -6.39 -1.85 3.92
CA VAL A 64 -7.54 -2.64 4.35
C VAL A 64 -8.41 -3.00 3.15
N ALA A 65 -8.45 -4.30 2.80
CA ALA A 65 -9.14 -4.79 1.62
C ALA A 65 -10.66 -4.63 1.67
N PHE A 66 -11.28 -4.82 2.85
CA PHE A 66 -12.74 -4.71 3.01
C PHE A 66 -13.27 -3.28 2.81
N ALA A 67 -12.46 -2.27 3.10
CA ALA A 67 -12.84 -0.86 3.02
C ALA A 67 -12.77 -0.29 1.60
N ARG A 68 -12.34 -1.07 0.60
CA ARG A 68 -12.02 -0.56 -0.74
C ARG A 68 -12.73 -1.31 -1.84
N ASN A 69 -13.22 -0.56 -2.82
CA ASN A 69 -13.61 -1.14 -4.11
C ASN A 69 -12.36 -1.70 -4.81
N PRO A 70 -12.39 -2.93 -5.35
CA PRO A 70 -11.24 -3.54 -6.01
C PRO A 70 -10.70 -2.74 -7.19
N MET A 71 -11.56 -2.15 -8.01
CA MET A 71 -11.15 -1.37 -9.17
C MET A 71 -10.47 -0.05 -8.75
N THR A 72 -11.05 0.66 -7.78
CA THR A 72 -10.44 1.89 -7.24
C THR A 72 -9.07 1.61 -6.63
N CYS A 73 -8.94 0.50 -5.92
CA CYS A 73 -7.67 0.07 -5.36
C CYS A 73 -6.64 -0.25 -6.44
N ALA A 74 -7.07 -0.92 -7.52
CA ALA A 74 -6.20 -1.24 -8.66
C ALA A 74 -5.69 0.01 -9.37
N VAL A 75 -6.56 1.01 -9.57
CA VAL A 75 -6.17 2.30 -10.18
C VAL A 75 -5.12 3.01 -9.33
N SER A 76 -5.35 3.12 -8.02
CA SER A 76 -4.39 3.75 -7.11
C SER A 76 -3.04 3.02 -7.09
N ALA A 77 -3.07 1.69 -7.08
CA ALA A 77 -1.86 0.87 -7.13
C ALA A 77 -1.09 1.07 -8.46
N TRP A 78 -1.82 1.16 -9.57
CA TRP A 78 -1.23 1.43 -10.88
C TRP A 78 -0.57 2.80 -10.95
N ASP A 79 -1.24 3.84 -10.46
CA ASP A 79 -0.68 5.19 -10.42
C ASP A 79 0.60 5.24 -9.57
N LEU A 80 0.59 4.59 -8.40
CA LEU A 80 1.78 4.50 -7.55
C LEU A 80 2.92 3.70 -8.20
N GLN A 81 2.60 2.63 -8.91
CA GLN A 81 3.58 1.85 -9.66
C GLN A 81 4.28 2.70 -10.73
N ARG A 82 3.52 3.49 -11.47
CA ARG A 82 4.07 4.42 -12.45
C ARG A 82 4.86 5.56 -11.79
N LEU A 83 4.30 6.17 -10.76
CA LEU A 83 4.93 7.30 -10.07
C LEU A 83 6.28 6.92 -9.43
N SER A 84 6.37 5.69 -8.93
CA SER A 84 7.57 5.15 -8.29
C SER A 84 8.55 4.48 -9.24
N ASN A 85 8.28 4.48 -10.55
CA ASN A 85 9.08 3.75 -11.54
C ASN A 85 9.23 2.24 -11.21
N GLY A 86 8.11 1.59 -10.88
CA GLY A 86 8.07 0.15 -10.66
C GLY A 86 8.45 -0.32 -9.25
N ARG A 87 8.59 0.59 -8.28
CA ARG A 87 9.00 0.27 -6.90
C ARG A 87 7.85 0.03 -5.92
N PHE A 88 6.59 0.12 -6.38
CA PHE A 88 5.43 -0.01 -5.50
C PHE A 88 5.03 -1.47 -5.28
N ILE A 89 4.73 -1.83 -4.02
CA ILE A 89 4.23 -3.14 -3.62
C ILE A 89 2.88 -2.96 -2.92
N LEU A 90 1.84 -3.61 -3.47
CA LEU A 90 0.51 -3.60 -2.86
C LEU A 90 0.32 -4.73 -1.86
N GLY A 91 0.39 -4.41 -0.58
CA GLY A 91 0.01 -5.32 0.50
C GLY A 91 -1.43 -5.09 0.95
N LEU A 92 -2.27 -6.12 0.83
CA LEU A 92 -3.68 -6.10 1.24
C LEU A 92 -3.92 -7.03 2.42
N GLY A 93 -4.69 -6.55 3.39
CA GLY A 93 -5.13 -7.33 4.53
C GLY A 93 -6.61 -7.16 4.82
N THR A 94 -7.16 -8.07 5.59
CA THR A 94 -8.60 -8.10 5.91
C THR A 94 -8.96 -7.28 7.14
N GLN A 95 -7.98 -6.93 7.97
CA GLN A 95 -8.22 -6.36 9.30
C GLN A 95 -9.11 -7.27 10.19
N ILE A 96 -9.42 -6.83 11.39
CA ILE A 96 -10.30 -7.54 12.31
C ILE A 96 -11.76 -7.05 12.18
N LYS A 97 -12.70 -7.93 12.46
CA LYS A 97 -14.15 -7.65 12.35
C LYS A 97 -14.58 -6.33 13.00
N PRO A 98 -14.21 -5.99 14.25
CA PRO A 98 -14.61 -4.73 14.86
C PRO A 98 -14.19 -3.49 14.07
N HIS A 99 -13.01 -3.50 13.47
CA HIS A 99 -12.56 -2.38 12.66
C HIS A 99 -13.39 -2.26 11.37
N ILE A 100 -13.65 -3.38 10.71
CA ILE A 100 -14.43 -3.38 9.47
C ILE A 100 -15.86 -2.90 9.71
N THR A 101 -16.54 -3.42 10.73
CA THR A 101 -17.95 -3.11 10.98
C THR A 101 -18.16 -1.73 11.62
N LYS A 102 -17.27 -1.33 12.53
CA LYS A 102 -17.45 -0.08 13.31
C LYS A 102 -16.76 1.14 12.67
N ARG A 103 -15.57 0.95 12.10
CA ARG A 103 -14.80 2.05 11.52
C ARG A 103 -15.12 2.31 10.06
N TYR A 104 -15.35 1.24 9.28
CA TYR A 104 -15.60 1.34 7.84
C TYR A 104 -17.05 1.13 7.46
N SER A 105 -17.92 0.76 8.42
CA SER A 105 -19.36 0.48 8.19
C SER A 105 -19.59 -0.58 7.09
N GLU A 106 -18.64 -1.49 6.91
CA GLU A 106 -18.70 -2.54 5.92
C GLU A 106 -19.14 -3.87 6.55
N PRO A 107 -19.93 -4.68 5.83
CA PRO A 107 -20.33 -5.98 6.33
C PRO A 107 -19.11 -6.92 6.41
N TRP A 108 -19.01 -7.64 7.52
CA TRP A 108 -17.99 -8.67 7.65
C TRP A 108 -18.43 -9.92 6.88
N SER A 109 -17.63 -10.34 5.92
CA SER A 109 -17.82 -11.58 5.17
C SER A 109 -16.58 -12.48 5.29
N GLN A 110 -16.64 -13.68 4.70
CA GLN A 110 -15.49 -14.59 4.75
C GLN A 110 -14.23 -13.96 4.12
N PRO A 111 -13.15 -13.77 4.89
CA PRO A 111 -11.97 -13.05 4.43
C PRO A 111 -11.32 -13.65 3.18
N SER A 112 -11.30 -14.99 3.07
CA SER A 112 -10.70 -15.69 1.93
C SER A 112 -11.40 -15.42 0.61
N SER A 113 -12.73 -15.39 0.60
CA SER A 113 -13.51 -15.14 -0.63
C SER A 113 -13.38 -13.68 -1.11
N VAL A 114 -13.28 -12.73 -0.19
CA VAL A 114 -13.07 -11.31 -0.52
C VAL A 114 -11.66 -11.10 -1.08
N ARG A 115 -10.66 -11.71 -0.48
CA ARG A 115 -9.27 -11.64 -0.97
C ARG A 115 -9.14 -12.18 -2.39
N LEU A 116 -9.75 -13.31 -2.69
CA LEU A 116 -9.72 -13.91 -4.04
C LEU A 116 -10.37 -13.01 -5.09
N ARG A 117 -11.53 -12.43 -4.77
CA ARG A 117 -12.21 -11.50 -5.69
C ARG A 117 -11.38 -10.25 -5.95
N ARG A 118 -10.80 -9.65 -4.91
CA ARG A 118 -9.98 -8.44 -5.03
C ARG A 118 -8.68 -8.70 -5.79
N ARG A 119 -8.04 -9.86 -5.56
CA ARG A 119 -6.85 -10.27 -6.32
C ARG A 119 -7.15 -10.37 -7.82
N LYS A 120 -8.24 -11.04 -8.20
CA LYS A 120 -8.64 -11.15 -9.61
C LYS A 120 -8.87 -9.78 -10.28
N SER A 121 -9.41 -8.81 -9.53
CA SER A 121 -9.60 -7.45 -10.05
C SER A 121 -8.28 -6.70 -10.24
N LEU A 122 -7.31 -6.94 -9.37
CA LEU A 122 -5.99 -6.31 -9.45
C LEU A 122 -5.09 -6.91 -10.54
N ASP A 123 -5.30 -8.20 -10.86
CA ASP A 123 -4.57 -8.91 -11.92
C ASP A 123 -5.09 -8.57 -13.33
N GLY A 124 -6.15 -7.76 -13.44
CA GLY A 124 -6.71 -7.32 -14.72
C GLY A 124 -5.82 -6.30 -15.45
N PRO A 125 -6.00 -6.14 -16.76
CA PRO A 125 -5.25 -5.14 -17.52
C PRO A 125 -5.55 -3.73 -16.99
N PRO A 126 -4.59 -2.80 -17.03
CA PRO A 126 -4.81 -1.43 -16.62
C PRO A 126 -5.86 -0.75 -17.49
N LEU A 127 -6.66 0.13 -16.89
CA LEU A 127 -7.76 0.84 -17.57
C LEU A 127 -7.35 1.58 -18.84
N GLY A 128 -6.09 1.99 -18.97
CA GLY A 128 -5.56 2.63 -20.17
C GLY A 128 -5.47 1.70 -21.39
N ALA A 129 -5.69 0.39 -21.24
CA ALA A 129 -5.75 -0.57 -22.34
C ALA A 129 -7.18 -0.72 -22.92
N LEU A 130 -8.16 -0.03 -22.33
CA LEU A 130 -9.59 -0.05 -22.73
C LEU A 130 -10.00 1.20 -23.52
N GLY A 131 -9.04 1.98 -23.98
CA GLY A 131 -9.25 3.15 -24.82
C GLY A 131 -9.45 2.80 -26.28
#